data_ce7eddc2bc4476826814f773b0ccfe27
#
_entry.id   ce7eddc2bc4476826814f773b0ccfe27
#
_cell.length_a   1.000
_cell.length_b   1.000
_cell.length_c   1.000
_cell.angle_alpha   90.00
_cell.angle_beta   90.00
_cell.angle_gamma   90.00
#
_symmetry.space_group_name_H-M   'P 1'
#
loop_
_entity.id
_entity.type
_entity.pdbx_description
1 polymer ?
#
loop_
_entity_poly.entity_id
_entity_poly.type
_entity_poly.pdbx_seq_one_letter_code
_entity_poly.pdbx_strand_id
1 'polypeptide(L)'
;MELLPLPQHLTSAKVSANRARIVVEPCYPGYGTTLGNALRRVLLSSLEGAAVTAVKINGVDHEFSTIPGVKEDVVDLLLNIKQLRLKVHSAEPIKFQLKVTGEKEVTAADITTHSEVEVMNPELHLATLTDKKASLEIEFTAQQGRGYVTVESRDKEKLDIGTIAVDAIYTPVRRVGYGVENVRVGQMTNYDKLTLDVETDGSLSPLEAVKEAARILIDHFSVIVGQAPAESAVLGEAVSEELVVTEAAEEPKVGKKRGRPKKEV
;
A
#
# COMPACT_ATOMS: atom_id res chain seq x y z
N MET A 1 -40.38 -3.57 -10.11
CA MET A 1 -39.16 -4.11 -9.53
C MET A 1 -38.72 -3.10 -8.48
N GLU A 2 -38.75 -3.44 -7.19
CA GLU A 2 -38.23 -2.53 -6.16
C GLU A 2 -36.70 -2.48 -6.28
N LEU A 3 -36.17 -1.27 -6.39
CA LEU A 3 -34.71 -1.06 -6.37
C LEU A 3 -34.18 -1.33 -4.98
N LEU A 4 -33.05 -2.04 -4.90
CA LEU A 4 -32.37 -2.23 -3.64
C LEU A 4 -31.98 -0.86 -3.05
N PRO A 5 -32.38 -0.55 -1.81
CA PRO A 5 -32.05 0.73 -1.18
C PRO A 5 -30.54 0.83 -0.95
N LEU A 6 -29.98 1.96 -1.35
CA LEU A 6 -28.57 2.29 -1.12
C LEU A 6 -28.38 2.87 0.29
N PRO A 7 -27.18 2.73 0.88
CA PRO A 7 -26.83 3.42 2.13
C PRO A 7 -27.03 4.94 2.00
N GLN A 8 -27.70 5.55 2.98
CA GLN A 8 -28.02 6.99 2.92
C GLN A 8 -27.06 7.85 3.75
N HIS A 9 -26.48 7.26 4.78
CA HIS A 9 -25.65 8.00 5.73
C HIS A 9 -24.26 7.38 5.83
N LEU A 10 -23.24 8.24 5.67
CA LEU A 10 -21.86 7.94 5.99
C LEU A 10 -21.42 8.94 7.04
N THR A 11 -21.17 8.47 8.25
CA THR A 11 -20.69 9.29 9.36
C THR A 11 -19.28 8.89 9.75
N SER A 12 -18.44 9.86 10.07
CA SER A 12 -17.06 9.62 10.51
C SER A 12 -16.85 10.28 11.87
N ALA A 13 -16.52 9.46 12.86
CA ALA A 13 -16.13 9.92 14.19
C ALA A 13 -14.61 9.74 14.35
N LYS A 14 -13.90 10.86 14.52
CA LYS A 14 -12.46 10.85 14.79
C LYS A 14 -12.19 10.32 16.19
N VAL A 15 -11.41 9.26 16.32
CA VAL A 15 -11.03 8.65 17.60
C VAL A 15 -9.66 9.19 18.06
N SER A 16 -8.73 9.33 17.14
CA SER A 16 -7.41 9.96 17.34
C SER A 16 -6.95 10.68 16.07
N ALA A 17 -5.73 11.22 16.07
CA ALA A 17 -5.18 11.89 14.88
C ALA A 17 -5.25 11.00 13.64
N ASN A 18 -4.85 9.73 13.79
CA ASN A 18 -4.69 8.78 12.69
C ASN A 18 -5.71 7.64 12.74
N ARG A 19 -6.75 7.73 13.58
CA ARG A 19 -7.77 6.70 13.72
C ARG A 19 -9.17 7.29 13.69
N ALA A 20 -10.04 6.71 12.87
CA ALA A 20 -11.44 7.09 12.80
C ALA A 20 -12.35 5.86 12.75
N ARG A 21 -13.54 6.04 13.29
CA ARG A 21 -14.65 5.10 13.16
C ARG A 21 -15.62 5.66 12.13
N ILE A 22 -15.82 4.89 11.06
CA ILE A 22 -16.67 5.25 9.94
C ILE A 22 -17.88 4.33 9.94
N VAL A 23 -19.07 4.92 9.94
CA VAL A 23 -20.34 4.19 9.99
C VAL A 23 -21.08 4.41 8.69
N VAL A 24 -21.55 3.32 8.08
CA VAL A 24 -22.36 3.31 6.86
C VAL A 24 -23.70 2.65 7.18
N GLU A 25 -24.78 3.40 7.10
CA GLU A 25 -26.13 2.93 7.44
C GLU A 25 -27.23 3.67 6.66
N PRO A 26 -28.42 3.06 6.44
CA PRO A 26 -28.65 1.63 6.54
C PRO A 26 -28.15 0.88 5.30
N CYS A 27 -27.57 -0.29 5.48
CA CYS A 27 -27.26 -1.20 4.38
C CYS A 27 -28.37 -2.28 4.26
N TYR A 28 -28.65 -2.71 3.04
CA TYR A 28 -29.57 -3.83 2.84
C TYR A 28 -29.07 -5.10 3.56
N PRO A 29 -29.94 -5.97 4.10
CA PRO A 29 -29.52 -7.16 4.83
C PRO A 29 -28.45 -7.99 4.13
N GLY A 30 -27.34 -8.27 4.82
CA GLY A 30 -26.16 -9.00 4.31
C GLY A 30 -25.13 -8.14 3.56
N TYR A 31 -25.47 -6.92 3.14
CA TYR A 31 -24.53 -6.03 2.43
C TYR A 31 -23.48 -5.42 3.37
N GLY A 32 -23.79 -5.29 4.64
CA GLY A 32 -22.80 -4.82 5.62
C GLY A 32 -21.54 -5.69 5.64
N THR A 33 -21.69 -7.00 5.66
CA THR A 33 -20.56 -7.94 5.62
C THR A 33 -19.82 -7.90 4.28
N THR A 34 -20.56 -7.86 3.16
CA THR A 34 -19.97 -7.80 1.81
C THR A 34 -19.11 -6.55 1.63
N LEU A 35 -19.66 -5.38 1.94
CA LEU A 35 -18.96 -4.10 1.83
C LEU A 35 -17.80 -4.01 2.83
N GLY A 36 -18.02 -4.43 4.07
CA GLY A 36 -17.01 -4.38 5.13
C GLY A 36 -15.79 -5.24 4.79
N ASN A 37 -16.00 -6.47 4.30
CA ASN A 37 -14.92 -7.34 3.90
C ASN A 37 -14.19 -6.84 2.65
N ALA A 38 -14.92 -6.39 1.63
CA ALA A 38 -14.33 -5.85 0.40
C ALA A 38 -13.46 -4.61 0.70
N LEU A 39 -14.00 -3.63 1.42
CA LEU A 39 -13.27 -2.42 1.82
C LEU A 39 -12.06 -2.74 2.68
N ARG A 40 -12.19 -3.63 3.67
CA ARG A 40 -11.07 -4.04 4.51
C ARG A 40 -9.92 -4.61 3.68
N ARG A 41 -10.22 -5.48 2.72
CA ARG A 41 -9.19 -6.10 1.88
C ARG A 41 -8.47 -5.06 1.02
N VAL A 42 -9.21 -4.17 0.37
CA VAL A 42 -8.61 -3.13 -0.47
C VAL A 42 -7.81 -2.12 0.36
N LEU A 43 -8.31 -1.71 1.53
CA LEU A 43 -7.60 -0.83 2.46
C LEU A 43 -6.24 -1.37 2.88
N LEU A 44 -6.12 -2.69 3.09
CA LEU A 44 -4.89 -3.32 3.56
C LEU A 44 -3.90 -3.67 2.44
N SER A 45 -4.36 -3.80 1.18
CA SER A 45 -3.52 -4.34 0.12
C SER A 45 -3.28 -3.41 -1.07
N SER A 46 -4.18 -2.45 -1.33
CA SER A 46 -4.25 -1.83 -2.66
C SER A 46 -4.02 -0.32 -2.66
N LEU A 47 -4.01 0.32 -1.51
CA LEU A 47 -3.74 1.75 -1.40
C LEU A 47 -2.27 2.05 -1.70
N GLU A 48 -2.06 3.18 -2.36
CA GLU A 48 -0.73 3.72 -2.60
C GLU A 48 -0.16 4.38 -1.35
N GLY A 49 1.14 4.24 -1.18
CA GLY A 49 1.90 4.92 -0.15
C GLY A 49 3.34 5.10 -0.57
N ALA A 50 4.18 5.55 0.35
CA ALA A 50 5.59 5.76 0.09
C ALA A 50 6.45 5.11 1.17
N ALA A 51 7.62 4.60 0.77
CA ALA A 51 8.57 3.99 1.69
C ALA A 51 10.01 4.22 1.22
N VAL A 52 10.95 4.11 2.16
CA VAL A 52 12.37 4.04 1.85
C VAL A 52 12.66 2.66 1.26
N THR A 53 13.29 2.65 0.09
CA THR A 53 13.63 1.43 -0.65
C THR A 53 15.10 1.07 -0.56
N ALA A 54 15.97 2.09 -0.41
CA ALA A 54 17.40 1.92 -0.28
C ALA A 54 18.00 3.04 0.59
N VAL A 55 19.10 2.72 1.23
CA VAL A 55 19.89 3.67 2.02
C VAL A 55 21.35 3.54 1.69
N LYS A 56 22.06 4.66 1.69
CA LYS A 56 23.53 4.69 1.61
C LYS A 56 24.06 5.43 2.82
N ILE A 57 24.88 4.74 3.62
CA ILE A 57 25.46 5.27 4.85
C ILE A 57 26.94 5.52 4.59
N ASN A 58 27.41 6.71 4.91
CA ASN A 58 28.80 7.05 4.70
C ASN A 58 29.73 6.21 5.60
N GLY A 59 30.71 5.53 4.99
CA GLY A 59 31.64 4.65 5.68
C GLY A 59 31.11 3.25 6.01
N VAL A 60 29.99 2.84 5.40
CA VAL A 60 29.39 1.51 5.56
C VAL A 60 29.17 0.87 4.19
N ASP A 61 29.66 -0.34 4.02
CA ASP A 61 29.53 -1.08 2.76
C ASP A 61 28.48 -2.19 2.79
N HIS A 62 28.07 -2.65 3.98
CA HIS A 62 27.09 -3.72 4.16
C HIS A 62 26.33 -3.61 5.50
N GLU A 63 25.19 -4.25 5.59
CA GLU A 63 24.26 -4.17 6.73
C GLU A 63 24.81 -4.70 8.08
N PHE A 64 25.79 -5.60 8.05
CA PHE A 64 26.38 -6.20 9.26
C PHE A 64 27.57 -5.41 9.80
N SER A 65 27.65 -4.13 9.49
CA SER A 65 28.71 -3.22 9.96
C SER A 65 28.27 -2.47 11.21
N THR A 66 29.27 -1.87 11.87
CA THR A 66 29.04 -0.91 12.96
C THR A 66 29.54 0.47 12.54
N ILE A 67 28.91 1.52 13.06
CA ILE A 67 29.27 2.91 12.78
C ILE A 67 30.02 3.47 13.99
N PRO A 68 31.25 3.95 13.84
CA PRO A 68 32.00 4.52 14.96
C PRO A 68 31.27 5.71 15.59
N GLY A 69 31.10 5.67 16.94
CA GLY A 69 30.41 6.74 17.67
C GLY A 69 28.89 6.74 17.58
N VAL A 70 28.29 5.70 17.01
CA VAL A 70 26.86 5.45 17.03
C VAL A 70 26.59 4.24 17.92
N LYS A 71 25.55 4.32 18.73
CA LYS A 71 25.19 3.27 19.70
C LYS A 71 24.58 2.05 19.02
N GLU A 72 23.72 2.29 18.06
CA GLU A 72 23.01 1.29 17.28
C GLU A 72 23.91 0.74 16.18
N ASP A 73 23.77 -0.53 15.85
CA ASP A 73 24.39 -1.10 14.66
C ASP A 73 23.59 -0.74 13.38
N VAL A 74 24.13 -1.12 12.22
CA VAL A 74 23.47 -0.80 10.94
C VAL A 74 22.15 -1.53 10.80
N VAL A 75 22.02 -2.77 11.32
CA VAL A 75 20.77 -3.53 11.26
C VAL A 75 19.70 -2.84 12.11
N ASP A 76 20.02 -2.40 13.33
CA ASP A 76 19.08 -1.66 14.18
C ASP A 76 18.66 -0.35 13.53
N LEU A 77 19.61 0.37 12.92
CA LEU A 77 19.33 1.59 12.17
C LEU A 77 18.36 1.32 10.99
N LEU A 78 18.56 0.26 10.22
CA LEU A 78 17.66 -0.14 9.15
C LEU A 78 16.26 -0.49 9.65
N LEU A 79 16.15 -1.15 10.81
CA LEU A 79 14.86 -1.45 11.45
C LEU A 79 14.13 -0.18 11.88
N ASN A 80 14.86 0.83 12.36
CA ASN A 80 14.29 2.14 12.66
C ASN A 80 13.85 2.87 11.38
N ILE A 81 14.67 2.85 10.33
CA ILE A 81 14.34 3.45 9.02
C ILE A 81 13.09 2.81 8.40
N LYS A 82 12.87 1.51 8.55
CA LYS A 82 11.64 0.83 8.10
C LYS A 82 10.36 1.40 8.76
N GLN A 83 10.48 2.02 9.92
CA GLN A 83 9.36 2.64 10.62
C GLN A 83 9.11 4.08 10.17
N LEU A 84 9.99 4.66 9.35
CA LEU A 84 9.83 5.99 8.79
C LEU A 84 8.58 6.05 7.91
N ARG A 85 7.75 7.08 8.13
CA ARG A 85 6.52 7.31 7.37
C ARG A 85 6.68 8.57 6.54
N LEU A 86 6.51 8.38 5.26
CA LEU A 86 6.75 9.42 4.25
C LEU A 86 5.50 9.65 3.43
N LYS A 87 5.34 10.88 3.00
CA LYS A 87 4.44 11.23 1.92
C LYS A 87 5.29 11.76 0.77
N VAL A 88 5.22 11.10 -0.37
CA VAL A 88 5.98 11.43 -1.57
C VAL A 88 5.02 11.88 -2.65
N HIS A 89 5.32 12.99 -3.33
CA HIS A 89 4.47 13.59 -4.34
C HIS A 89 4.92 13.33 -5.78
N SER A 90 6.03 12.60 -5.96
CA SER A 90 6.59 12.25 -7.26
C SER A 90 6.46 10.76 -7.53
N ALA A 91 6.23 10.39 -8.79
CA ALA A 91 6.23 9.01 -9.24
C ALA A 91 7.64 8.43 -9.39
N GLU A 92 8.66 9.30 -9.53
CA GLU A 92 10.06 8.88 -9.65
C GLU A 92 10.70 8.71 -8.27
N PRO A 93 11.71 7.82 -8.13
CA PRO A 93 12.47 7.68 -6.89
C PRO A 93 13.16 8.99 -6.50
N ILE A 94 12.97 9.41 -5.25
CA ILE A 94 13.53 10.66 -4.72
C ILE A 94 14.62 10.33 -3.73
N LYS A 95 15.72 11.10 -3.79
CA LYS A 95 16.82 11.04 -2.83
C LYS A 95 16.76 12.22 -1.86
N PHE A 96 16.95 11.95 -0.59
CA PHE A 96 17.06 12.95 0.47
C PHE A 96 18.08 12.51 1.51
N GLN A 97 18.51 13.41 2.39
CA GLN A 97 19.69 13.16 3.23
C GLN A 97 19.42 13.48 4.70
N LEU A 98 20.10 12.72 5.56
CA LEU A 98 20.30 13.04 6.95
C LEU A 98 21.79 13.32 7.18
N LYS A 99 22.09 14.45 7.83
CA LYS A 99 23.46 14.80 8.18
C LYS A 99 23.51 15.41 9.59
N VAL A 100 24.04 14.65 10.52
CA VAL A 100 24.12 15.04 11.94
C VAL A 100 25.54 14.84 12.44
N THR A 101 26.01 15.77 13.28
CA THR A 101 27.35 15.74 13.89
C THR A 101 27.25 16.05 15.38
N GLY A 102 28.15 15.43 16.18
CA GLY A 102 28.22 15.62 17.63
C GLY A 102 27.29 14.68 18.39
N GLU A 103 27.45 14.70 19.71
CA GLU A 103 26.66 13.87 20.65
C GLU A 103 25.21 14.34 20.65
N LYS A 104 24.32 13.51 20.10
CA LYS A 104 22.89 13.82 19.94
C LYS A 104 22.06 12.57 19.69
N GLU A 105 20.82 12.59 20.18
CA GLU A 105 19.78 11.67 19.73
C GLU A 105 19.24 12.14 18.37
N VAL A 106 19.35 11.30 17.36
CA VAL A 106 18.94 11.57 15.97
C VAL A 106 17.53 11.09 15.78
N THR A 107 16.67 11.99 15.34
CA THR A 107 15.26 11.72 15.06
C THR A 107 14.94 11.97 13.59
N ALA A 108 13.78 11.53 13.16
CA ALA A 108 13.32 11.76 11.79
C ALA A 108 13.13 13.27 11.46
N ALA A 109 13.01 14.13 12.48
CA ALA A 109 12.98 15.59 12.29
C ALA A 109 14.32 16.17 11.79
N ASP A 110 15.44 15.47 11.99
CA ASP A 110 16.75 15.90 11.51
C ASP A 110 16.99 15.61 10.02
N ILE A 111 16.06 14.94 9.36
CA ILE A 111 16.12 14.64 7.93
C ILE A 111 15.91 15.93 7.14
N THR A 112 16.84 16.21 6.23
CA THR A 112 16.68 17.31 5.28
C THR A 112 15.81 16.85 4.13
N THR A 113 14.55 17.32 4.10
CA THR A 113 13.59 16.97 3.06
C THR A 113 13.49 18.07 2.01
N HIS A 114 13.04 17.70 0.81
CA HIS A 114 12.68 18.60 -0.27
C HIS A 114 11.15 18.76 -0.31
N SER A 115 10.66 19.68 -1.14
CA SER A 115 9.22 19.95 -1.32
C SER A 115 8.40 18.71 -1.75
N GLU A 116 9.05 17.70 -2.28
CA GLU A 116 8.42 16.49 -2.80
C GLU A 116 8.30 15.35 -1.76
N VAL A 117 8.94 15.49 -0.59
CA VAL A 117 8.95 14.48 0.49
C VAL A 117 8.62 15.14 1.82
N GLU A 118 7.60 14.61 2.48
CA GLU A 118 7.20 15.01 3.83
C GLU A 118 7.38 13.85 4.80
N VAL A 119 7.99 14.09 5.96
CA VAL A 119 8.10 13.12 7.04
C VAL A 119 6.89 13.24 7.96
N MET A 120 6.11 12.15 8.07
CA MET A 120 4.85 12.15 8.84
C MET A 120 5.03 11.78 10.31
N ASN A 121 6.18 11.23 10.69
CA ASN A 121 6.52 10.85 12.07
C ASN A 121 7.87 11.43 12.51
N PRO A 122 8.00 12.76 12.67
CA PRO A 122 9.26 13.43 12.98
C PRO A 122 9.86 13.01 14.33
N GLU A 123 9.05 12.49 15.24
CA GLU A 123 9.47 12.03 16.58
C GLU A 123 10.14 10.64 16.55
N LEU A 124 10.17 9.97 15.40
CA LEU A 124 10.78 8.64 15.30
C LEU A 124 12.26 8.71 15.61
N HIS A 125 12.70 7.93 16.60
CA HIS A 125 14.12 7.73 16.90
C HIS A 125 14.78 6.93 15.78
N LEU A 126 15.92 7.41 15.28
CA LEU A 126 16.71 6.73 14.25
C LEU A 126 17.99 6.15 14.81
N ALA A 127 18.79 6.96 15.50
CA ALA A 127 20.07 6.58 16.05
C ALA A 127 20.51 7.49 17.21
N THR A 128 21.49 7.07 17.99
CA THR A 128 22.10 7.85 19.06
C THR A 128 23.60 8.03 18.80
N LEU A 129 24.06 9.25 18.62
CA LEU A 129 25.48 9.57 18.55
C LEU A 129 26.02 9.75 19.97
N THR A 130 27.06 9.00 20.31
CA THR A 130 27.65 8.95 21.67
C THR A 130 28.95 9.75 21.81
N ASP A 131 29.53 10.19 20.71
CA ASP A 131 30.78 10.92 20.70
C ASP A 131 30.60 12.33 20.09
N LYS A 132 31.25 13.34 20.65
CA LYS A 132 31.27 14.71 20.12
C LYS A 132 31.88 14.83 18.73
N LYS A 133 32.71 13.89 18.33
CA LYS A 133 33.30 13.82 16.98
C LYS A 133 32.56 12.90 16.04
N ALA A 134 31.54 12.19 16.53
CA ALA A 134 30.74 11.32 15.67
C ALA A 134 29.98 12.13 14.60
N SER A 135 29.90 11.57 13.42
CA SER A 135 29.11 12.11 12.32
C SER A 135 28.32 10.97 11.67
N LEU A 136 27.07 11.19 11.44
CA LEU A 136 26.19 10.28 10.74
C LEU A 136 25.66 10.97 9.49
N GLU A 137 25.95 10.40 8.34
CA GLU A 137 25.47 10.86 7.04
C GLU A 137 24.80 9.70 6.30
N ILE A 138 23.52 9.86 6.00
CA ILE A 138 22.69 8.84 5.36
C ILE A 138 21.99 9.49 4.16
N GLU A 139 22.10 8.87 3.00
CA GLU A 139 21.29 9.17 1.84
C GLU A 139 20.16 8.12 1.75
N PHE A 140 18.93 8.58 1.72
CA PHE A 140 17.75 7.76 1.56
C PHE A 140 17.26 7.84 0.11
N THR A 141 16.78 6.71 -0.40
CA THR A 141 16.00 6.67 -1.63
C THR A 141 14.60 6.22 -1.27
N ALA A 142 13.60 7.05 -1.53
CA ALA A 142 12.19 6.72 -1.34
C ALA A 142 11.46 6.73 -2.67
N GLN A 143 10.43 5.90 -2.76
CA GLN A 143 9.54 5.85 -3.92
C GLN A 143 8.11 5.54 -3.49
N GLN A 144 7.17 5.80 -4.39
CA GLN A 144 5.79 5.37 -4.25
C GLN A 144 5.63 3.91 -4.64
N GLY A 145 4.66 3.24 -4.01
CA GLY A 145 4.33 1.85 -4.33
C GLY A 145 3.09 1.38 -3.60
N ARG A 146 2.81 0.08 -3.69
CA ARG A 146 1.64 -0.55 -3.08
C ARG A 146 2.03 -1.80 -2.31
N GLY A 147 1.39 -2.02 -1.17
CA GLY A 147 1.55 -3.22 -0.36
C GLY A 147 2.92 -3.32 0.30
N TYR A 148 3.47 -4.52 0.32
CA TYR A 148 4.78 -4.85 0.87
C TYR A 148 5.67 -5.49 -0.20
N VAL A 149 6.84 -4.92 -0.40
CA VAL A 149 7.80 -5.37 -1.41
C VAL A 149 9.13 -5.69 -0.74
N THR A 150 9.53 -6.96 -0.78
CA THR A 150 10.81 -7.41 -0.23
C THR A 150 11.98 -7.04 -1.14
N VAL A 151 13.17 -6.95 -0.57
CA VAL A 151 14.42 -6.76 -1.33
C VAL A 151 14.59 -7.83 -2.40
N GLU A 152 14.34 -9.10 -2.06
CA GLU A 152 14.45 -10.25 -2.98
C GLU A 152 13.54 -10.12 -4.22
N SER A 153 12.37 -9.51 -4.09
CA SER A 153 11.46 -9.28 -5.23
C SER A 153 11.95 -8.18 -6.18
N ARG A 154 12.93 -7.37 -5.73
CA ARG A 154 13.55 -6.26 -6.47
C ARG A 154 14.97 -6.57 -6.95
N ASP A 155 15.42 -7.84 -6.93
CA ASP A 155 16.78 -8.28 -7.29
C ASP A 155 17.27 -7.83 -8.69
N LYS A 156 16.35 -7.35 -9.53
CA LYS A 156 16.70 -6.82 -10.86
C LYS A 156 17.19 -5.37 -10.84
N GLU A 157 16.98 -4.66 -9.74
CA GLU A 157 17.45 -3.28 -9.59
C GLU A 157 18.96 -3.29 -9.28
N LYS A 158 19.77 -2.78 -10.20
CA LYS A 158 21.20 -2.59 -9.95
C LYS A 158 21.38 -1.39 -9.02
N LEU A 159 21.65 -1.66 -7.75
CA LEU A 159 22.00 -0.62 -6.80
C LEU A 159 23.48 -0.24 -6.95
N ASP A 160 23.77 1.03 -6.65
CA ASP A 160 25.16 1.52 -6.58
C ASP A 160 25.92 0.83 -5.44
N ILE A 161 27.25 0.71 -5.61
CA ILE A 161 28.13 0.13 -4.59
C ILE A 161 28.00 0.92 -3.28
N GLY A 162 27.85 0.20 -2.16
CA GLY A 162 27.67 0.80 -0.83
C GLY A 162 26.21 1.24 -0.55
N THR A 163 25.26 0.91 -1.43
CA THR A 163 23.84 1.13 -1.18
C THR A 163 23.20 -0.16 -0.65
N ILE A 164 22.54 -0.05 0.50
CA ILE A 164 21.86 -1.15 1.19
C ILE A 164 20.38 -1.10 0.83
N ALA A 165 19.85 -2.18 0.26
CA ALA A 165 18.43 -2.30 -0.02
C ALA A 165 17.63 -2.50 1.27
N VAL A 166 16.44 -1.92 1.34
CA VAL A 166 15.53 -2.03 2.47
C VAL A 166 14.16 -2.52 1.97
N ASP A 167 13.55 -3.45 2.71
CA ASP A 167 12.18 -3.86 2.41
C ASP A 167 11.22 -2.69 2.55
N ALA A 168 10.39 -2.49 1.56
CA ALA A 168 9.48 -1.36 1.49
C ALA A 168 8.07 -1.73 1.97
N ILE A 169 7.58 -1.04 2.98
CA ILE A 169 6.21 -1.13 3.50
C ILE A 169 5.48 0.11 3.01
N TYR A 170 4.82 0.00 1.85
CA TYR A 170 4.12 1.13 1.23
C TYR A 170 2.74 1.39 1.84
N THR A 171 2.10 0.35 2.43
CA THR A 171 0.73 0.43 2.92
C THR A 171 0.54 1.54 3.95
N PRO A 172 -0.30 2.57 3.67
CA PRO A 172 -0.55 3.67 4.61
C PRO A 172 -1.50 3.27 5.74
N VAL A 173 -2.17 2.13 5.62
CA VAL A 173 -3.15 1.66 6.60
C VAL A 173 -2.53 0.59 7.48
N ARG A 174 -2.50 0.85 8.80
CA ARG A 174 -1.94 -0.07 9.80
C ARG A 174 -2.94 -1.12 10.27
N ARG A 175 -4.18 -0.69 10.49
CA ARG A 175 -5.21 -1.56 11.05
C ARG A 175 -6.58 -1.22 10.50
N VAL A 176 -7.33 -2.27 10.14
CA VAL A 176 -8.75 -2.17 9.78
C VAL A 176 -9.54 -3.23 10.51
N GLY A 177 -10.53 -2.78 11.27
CA GLY A 177 -11.57 -3.63 11.84
C GLY A 177 -12.92 -3.27 11.22
N TYR A 178 -13.83 -4.24 11.08
CA TYR A 178 -15.22 -3.92 10.78
C TYR A 178 -16.16 -4.75 11.66
N GLY A 179 -17.33 -4.16 11.97
CA GLY A 179 -18.44 -4.80 12.66
C GLY A 179 -19.73 -4.52 11.92
N VAL A 180 -20.66 -5.47 12.01
CA VAL A 180 -22.00 -5.32 11.44
C VAL A 180 -23.01 -5.52 12.54
N GLU A 181 -23.93 -4.58 12.67
CA GLU A 181 -25.02 -4.58 13.67
C GLU A 181 -26.35 -4.42 12.93
N ASN A 182 -27.42 -5.02 13.47
CA ASN A 182 -28.74 -4.82 12.90
C ASN A 182 -29.31 -3.45 13.32
N VAL A 183 -29.94 -2.77 12.37
CA VAL A 183 -30.61 -1.49 12.59
C VAL A 183 -32.03 -1.52 12.07
N ARG A 184 -32.92 -0.78 12.74
CA ARG A 184 -34.34 -0.69 12.35
C ARG A 184 -34.54 0.41 11.30
N VAL A 185 -35.19 0.07 10.20
CA VAL A 185 -35.63 1.00 9.17
C VAL A 185 -37.13 0.84 8.99
N GLY A 186 -37.91 1.79 9.49
CA GLY A 186 -39.37 1.71 9.49
C GLY A 186 -39.88 0.49 10.28
N GLN A 187 -40.54 -0.44 9.60
CA GLN A 187 -41.03 -1.71 10.17
C GLN A 187 -39.99 -2.84 10.14
N MET A 188 -38.95 -2.71 9.34
CA MET A 188 -37.92 -3.74 9.17
C MET A 188 -36.81 -3.57 10.20
N THR A 189 -36.38 -4.67 10.84
CA THR A 189 -35.37 -4.65 11.91
C THR A 189 -34.08 -5.39 11.53
N ASN A 190 -33.94 -5.79 10.27
CA ASN A 190 -32.86 -6.64 9.77
C ASN A 190 -31.92 -5.91 8.79
N TYR A 191 -31.96 -4.56 8.73
CA TYR A 191 -30.98 -3.79 7.98
C TYR A 191 -29.63 -3.79 8.70
N ASP A 192 -28.55 -3.72 7.93
CA ASP A 192 -27.20 -3.71 8.47
C ASP A 192 -26.71 -2.29 8.72
N LYS A 193 -25.99 -2.12 9.82
CA LYS A 193 -25.15 -0.97 10.11
C LYS A 193 -23.71 -1.44 10.08
N LEU A 194 -22.96 -0.99 9.08
CA LEU A 194 -21.54 -1.29 8.95
C LEU A 194 -20.72 -0.24 9.72
N THR A 195 -19.90 -0.70 10.64
CA THR A 195 -18.91 0.13 11.35
C THR A 195 -17.51 -0.29 10.92
N LEU A 196 -16.74 0.64 10.39
CA LEU A 196 -15.33 0.46 10.04
C LEU A 196 -14.45 1.22 11.04
N ASP A 197 -13.49 0.55 11.64
CA ASP A 197 -12.47 1.15 12.51
C ASP A 197 -11.15 1.13 11.74
N VAL A 198 -10.70 2.29 11.28
CA VAL A 198 -9.54 2.43 10.40
C VAL A 198 -8.47 3.26 11.10
N GLU A 199 -7.26 2.71 11.12
CA GLU A 199 -6.05 3.36 11.65
C GLU A 199 -5.01 3.46 10.55
N THR A 200 -4.54 4.69 10.29
CA THR A 200 -3.54 5.01 9.27
C THR A 200 -2.20 5.37 9.93
N ASP A 201 -1.19 5.55 9.13
CA ASP A 201 0.14 6.00 9.56
C ASP A 201 0.32 7.52 9.61
N GLY A 202 -0.71 8.26 9.17
CA GLY A 202 -0.71 9.73 9.12
C GLY A 202 -0.45 10.32 7.74
N SER A 203 0.05 9.55 6.77
CA SER A 203 0.24 10.00 5.40
C SER A 203 -1.08 10.25 4.67
N LEU A 204 -2.11 9.50 5.05
CA LEU A 204 -3.47 9.59 4.53
C LEU A 204 -4.48 9.63 5.67
N SER A 205 -5.51 10.45 5.58
CA SER A 205 -6.58 10.44 6.58
C SER A 205 -7.44 9.18 6.47
N PRO A 206 -7.96 8.63 7.59
CA PRO A 206 -8.79 7.41 7.55
C PRO A 206 -10.01 7.50 6.63
N LEU A 207 -10.63 8.68 6.55
CA LEU A 207 -11.79 8.90 5.68
C LEU A 207 -11.41 8.91 4.20
N GLU A 208 -10.28 9.55 3.86
CA GLU A 208 -9.74 9.53 2.50
C GLU A 208 -9.33 8.13 2.09
N ALA A 209 -8.69 7.37 2.98
CA ALA A 209 -8.33 5.97 2.74
C ALA A 209 -9.56 5.12 2.35
N VAL A 210 -10.69 5.27 3.07
CA VAL A 210 -11.92 4.55 2.73
C VAL A 210 -12.52 5.02 1.41
N LYS A 211 -12.48 6.31 1.10
CA LYS A 211 -12.95 6.83 -0.19
C LYS A 211 -12.12 6.30 -1.35
N GLU A 212 -10.79 6.27 -1.19
CA GLU A 212 -9.88 5.76 -2.21
C GLU A 212 -10.06 4.26 -2.43
N ALA A 213 -10.19 3.48 -1.34
CA ALA A 213 -10.51 2.07 -1.42
C ALA A 213 -11.84 1.80 -2.13
N ALA A 214 -12.85 2.65 -1.90
CA ALA A 214 -14.13 2.55 -2.60
C ALA A 214 -14.00 2.86 -4.09
N ARG A 215 -13.19 3.86 -4.49
CA ARG A 215 -12.91 4.16 -5.91
C ARG A 215 -12.27 2.96 -6.61
N ILE A 216 -11.23 2.38 -6.02
CA ILE A 216 -10.59 1.18 -6.57
C ILE A 216 -11.61 0.06 -6.81
N LEU A 217 -12.55 -0.16 -5.88
CA LEU A 217 -13.61 -1.15 -6.06
C LEU A 217 -14.57 -0.79 -7.19
N ILE A 218 -14.95 0.49 -7.30
CA ILE A 218 -15.82 0.98 -8.37
C ILE A 218 -15.15 0.76 -9.73
N ASP A 219 -13.88 1.08 -9.87
CA ASP A 219 -13.14 0.90 -11.12
C ASP A 219 -13.09 -0.56 -11.56
N HIS A 220 -12.82 -1.47 -10.60
CA HIS A 220 -12.85 -2.90 -10.88
C HIS A 220 -14.24 -3.41 -11.27
N PHE A 221 -15.29 -2.94 -10.59
CA PHE A 221 -16.66 -3.32 -10.95
C PHE A 221 -17.11 -2.71 -12.27
N SER A 222 -16.66 -1.50 -12.61
CA SER A 222 -16.94 -0.85 -13.89
C SER A 222 -16.44 -1.67 -15.07
N VAL A 223 -15.24 -2.26 -14.96
CA VAL A 223 -14.71 -3.18 -15.99
C VAL A 223 -15.61 -4.41 -16.16
N ILE A 224 -16.13 -4.98 -15.05
CA ILE A 224 -17.04 -6.15 -15.12
C ILE A 224 -18.36 -5.78 -15.79
N VAL A 225 -18.83 -4.54 -15.60
CA VAL A 225 -20.07 -4.02 -16.24
C VAL A 225 -19.85 -3.65 -17.71
N GLY A 226 -18.59 -3.61 -18.18
CA GLY A 226 -18.22 -3.19 -19.54
C GLY A 226 -18.16 -1.67 -19.70
N GLN A 227 -17.98 -0.92 -18.61
CA GLN A 227 -17.77 0.52 -18.62
C GLN A 227 -16.26 0.81 -18.43
N ALA A 228 -15.74 1.82 -19.13
CA ALA A 228 -14.38 2.26 -18.91
C ALA A 228 -14.23 2.85 -17.49
N PRO A 229 -13.13 2.59 -16.76
CA PRO A 229 -12.87 3.22 -15.48
C PRO A 229 -12.87 4.74 -15.57
N ALA A 230 -13.35 5.42 -14.53
CA ALA A 230 -13.51 6.88 -14.53
C ALA A 230 -12.18 7.65 -14.75
N GLU A 231 -11.03 7.08 -14.36
CA GLU A 231 -9.71 7.70 -14.57
C GLU A 231 -9.16 7.54 -15.99
N SER A 232 -9.57 6.52 -16.76
CA SER A 232 -9.17 6.43 -18.17
C SER A 232 -9.83 7.46 -19.07
N ALA A 233 -10.84 8.17 -18.60
CA ALA A 233 -11.42 9.29 -19.32
C ALA A 233 -10.53 10.54 -19.40
N VAL A 234 -9.48 10.63 -18.59
CA VAL A 234 -8.52 11.76 -18.59
C VAL A 234 -7.28 11.48 -19.44
N LEU A 235 -7.01 10.22 -19.79
CA LEU A 235 -5.93 9.79 -20.70
C LEU A 235 -6.48 9.24 -22.02
N GLY A 236 -7.73 9.52 -22.33
CA GLY A 236 -8.39 9.03 -23.50
C GLY A 236 -8.05 9.78 -24.75
N GLU A 237 -7.31 9.14 -25.60
CA GLU A 237 -7.39 9.11 -27.07
C GLU A 237 -6.22 8.30 -27.61
N ALA A 238 -6.10 7.06 -27.23
CA ALA A 238 -5.36 6.06 -28.00
C ALA A 238 -5.42 4.69 -27.34
N VAL A 239 -6.50 3.99 -27.44
CA VAL A 239 -6.56 2.52 -27.65
C VAL A 239 -8.04 2.13 -27.74
N SER A 240 -8.62 2.42 -28.89
CA SER A 240 -9.73 1.65 -29.42
C SER A 240 -9.10 0.65 -30.37
N GLU A 241 -8.97 -0.61 -29.92
CA GLU A 241 -9.05 -1.75 -30.84
C GLU A 241 -8.87 -3.07 -30.06
N GLU A 242 -9.89 -3.91 -30.22
CA GLU A 242 -9.91 -5.38 -30.06
C GLU A 242 -9.80 -5.99 -28.66
N LEU A 243 -10.91 -5.95 -27.95
CA LEU A 243 -11.28 -7.09 -27.10
C LEU A 243 -11.78 -8.22 -28.02
N VAL A 244 -10.85 -9.07 -28.46
CA VAL A 244 -11.18 -10.34 -29.13
C VAL A 244 -11.84 -11.24 -28.09
N VAL A 245 -13.15 -11.40 -28.19
CA VAL A 245 -13.89 -12.47 -27.51
C VAL A 245 -13.48 -13.76 -28.21
N THR A 246 -12.54 -14.50 -27.65
CA THR A 246 -12.28 -15.88 -28.08
C THR A 246 -13.43 -16.75 -27.58
N GLU A 247 -14.38 -17.03 -28.47
CA GLU A 247 -15.32 -18.14 -28.33
C GLU A 247 -14.53 -19.44 -28.11
N ALA A 248 -14.93 -20.17 -27.07
CA ALA A 248 -14.35 -21.46 -26.74
C ALA A 248 -14.53 -22.44 -27.92
N ALA A 249 -13.44 -22.78 -28.59
CA ALA A 249 -13.42 -23.75 -29.66
C ALA A 249 -13.68 -25.17 -29.12
N GLU A 250 -14.51 -25.88 -29.86
CA GLU A 250 -14.95 -27.26 -29.68
C GLU A 250 -13.84 -28.27 -29.34
N GLU A 251 -14.21 -29.29 -28.58
CA GLU A 251 -13.38 -30.47 -28.25
C GLU A 251 -12.86 -31.19 -29.49
N PRO A 252 -11.60 -31.66 -29.54
CA PRO A 252 -11.11 -32.41 -30.66
C PRO A 252 -11.64 -33.85 -30.65
N LYS A 253 -12.32 -34.24 -31.73
CA LYS A 253 -12.79 -35.59 -32.03
C LYS A 253 -11.63 -36.59 -32.00
N VAL A 254 -11.78 -37.62 -31.19
CA VAL A 254 -10.88 -38.79 -31.09
C VAL A 254 -10.78 -39.51 -32.44
N GLY A 255 -9.63 -39.41 -33.09
CA GLY A 255 -9.31 -40.12 -34.32
C GLY A 255 -9.03 -41.60 -34.06
N LYS A 256 -9.79 -42.48 -34.74
CA LYS A 256 -9.61 -43.95 -34.78
C LYS A 256 -8.19 -44.35 -35.24
N LYS A 257 -7.48 -45.13 -34.40
CA LYS A 257 -6.22 -45.77 -34.75
C LYS A 257 -6.42 -46.75 -35.91
N ARG A 258 -5.73 -46.52 -37.06
CA ARG A 258 -5.54 -47.47 -38.14
C ARG A 258 -4.51 -48.55 -37.73
N GLY A 259 -4.86 -49.80 -37.94
CA GLY A 259 -4.04 -50.97 -37.62
C GLY A 259 -2.77 -51.08 -38.46
N ARG A 260 -1.76 -51.64 -37.83
CA ARG A 260 -0.44 -51.94 -38.34
C ARG A 260 -0.50 -53.19 -39.24
N PRO A 261 0.08 -53.26 -40.46
CA PRO A 261 0.11 -54.46 -41.27
C PRO A 261 1.12 -55.46 -40.71
N LYS A 262 0.76 -56.76 -40.75
CA LYS A 262 1.60 -57.93 -40.45
C LYS A 262 2.66 -58.06 -41.51
N LYS A 263 3.92 -58.29 -41.11
CA LYS A 263 4.96 -58.81 -41.95
C LYS A 263 4.86 -60.34 -41.94
N GLU A 264 4.75 -60.95 -43.10
CA GLU A 264 4.98 -62.39 -43.32
C GLU A 264 6.47 -62.63 -43.62
N VAL A 265 6.90 -63.82 -43.13
CA VAL A 265 8.12 -64.60 -43.26
C VAL A 265 9.28 -64.23 -42.38
#